data_99ff5ef1bbc85008fed55e2be0c49866
#
_entry.id   99ff5ef1bbc85008fed55e2be0c49866
#
_cell.length_a   1.000
_cell.length_b   1.000
_cell.length_c   1.000
_cell.angle_alpha   90.00
_cell.angle_beta   90.00
_cell.angle_gamma   90.00
#
_symmetry.space_group_name_H-M   'P 1'
#
loop_
_entity.id
_entity.type
_entity.pdbx_description
1 polymer ?
#
loop_
_entity_poly.entity_id
_entity_poly.type
_entity_poly.pdbx_seq_one_letter_code
_entity_poly.pdbx_strand_id
1 'polypeptide(L)'
;MSSVYDGNLTVSIFGQSHAPAIGVTIDGLPAGLPVDLDALGRFLRRRAPGQNAWSTPRKEADLPEFLCGLKDGRTCGAPLTAIIRNTNTRSGDYENLMDIPRPGHADYTAQVKFGGAQDAAGGGHFSGRLTAPLCIAGGLCLQILARQGVRVRARIVSIGTVTDDAAFDAPVDEKPFPAVSDEAAAAMQAQIAQVKAEQDSVGGVIECVIEGLPAGIGDPMFGGLENRIARTVFAIPAVKGVEFGAGFAAARLRGSENNDPFCVENGKIVTKTNHCGGILGGISNGMPVVFRAAFKPTPSISREQDSVSLSRMEETKLVVYGRHDPCIVPRAVPCVEAAAAIAVLDAVMERKKELGYGY
;
A
#
# COMPACT_ATOMS: atom_id res chain seq x y z
N MET A 1 -15.35 11.03 9.63
CA MET A 1 -14.62 9.87 9.09
C MET A 1 -13.45 10.40 8.30
N SER A 2 -12.27 9.85 8.46
CA SER A 2 -11.12 10.38 7.72
C SER A 2 -10.56 9.31 6.79
N SER A 3 -11.06 9.27 5.54
CA SER A 3 -10.38 8.66 4.42
C SER A 3 -9.59 9.74 3.67
N VAL A 4 -9.04 10.68 4.46
CA VAL A 4 -8.28 11.82 4.01
C VAL A 4 -6.90 11.77 4.66
N TYR A 5 -5.88 11.76 3.83
CA TYR A 5 -4.53 12.13 4.21
C TYR A 5 -4.43 13.65 4.10
N ASP A 6 -4.00 14.29 5.16
CA ASP A 6 -3.92 15.75 5.29
C ASP A 6 -2.48 16.15 5.62
N GLY A 7 -1.90 16.95 4.75
CA GLY A 7 -0.52 17.44 4.79
C GLY A 7 -0.33 18.57 3.78
N ASN A 8 0.86 18.66 3.19
CA ASN A 8 1.12 19.55 2.03
C ASN A 8 0.36 19.05 0.79
N LEU A 9 0.17 17.75 0.72
CA LEU A 9 -0.79 17.09 -0.16
C LEU A 9 -2.02 16.69 0.65
N THR A 10 -3.21 17.00 0.14
CA THR A 10 -4.45 16.40 0.64
C THR A 10 -4.92 15.32 -0.31
N VAL A 11 -5.03 14.08 0.18
CA VAL A 11 -5.52 12.95 -0.62
C VAL A 11 -6.80 12.41 0.01
N SER A 12 -7.92 12.57 -0.67
CA SER A 12 -9.23 12.09 -0.23
C SER A 12 -9.67 10.91 -1.08
N ILE A 13 -9.84 9.74 -0.46
CA ILE A 13 -10.33 8.51 -1.12
C ILE A 13 -11.81 8.34 -0.78
N PHE A 14 -12.64 8.10 -1.80
CA PHE A 14 -14.09 7.99 -1.66
C PHE A 14 -14.67 6.80 -2.45
N GLY A 15 -15.93 6.50 -2.16
CA GLY A 15 -16.68 5.40 -2.75
C GLY A 15 -16.65 4.13 -1.91
N GLN A 16 -17.34 3.09 -2.38
CA GLN A 16 -17.45 1.78 -1.77
C GLN A 16 -17.29 0.69 -2.84
N SER A 17 -17.00 -0.53 -2.40
CA SER A 17 -16.73 -1.67 -3.29
C SER A 17 -17.80 -1.92 -4.33
N HIS A 18 -19.08 -1.70 -3.98
CA HIS A 18 -20.25 -1.95 -4.83
C HIS A 18 -21.00 -0.67 -5.22
N ALA A 19 -20.49 0.51 -4.85
CA ALA A 19 -21.00 1.79 -5.35
C ALA A 19 -20.73 1.93 -6.86
N PRO A 20 -21.38 2.85 -7.57
CA PRO A 20 -21.17 3.08 -9.01
C PRO A 20 -19.71 3.35 -9.38
N ALA A 21 -18.95 3.99 -8.47
CA ALA A 21 -17.54 4.28 -8.65
C ALA A 21 -16.79 4.37 -7.31
N ILE A 22 -15.47 4.22 -7.38
CA ILE A 22 -14.51 4.60 -6.35
C ILE A 22 -13.61 5.68 -6.94
N GLY A 23 -13.02 6.54 -6.11
CA GLY A 23 -12.18 7.61 -6.64
C GLY A 23 -11.28 8.26 -5.61
N VAL A 24 -10.49 9.20 -6.10
CA VAL A 24 -9.58 10.02 -5.33
C VAL A 24 -9.66 11.47 -5.77
N THR A 25 -9.58 12.38 -4.80
CA THR A 25 -9.28 13.79 -5.03
C THR A 25 -7.93 14.10 -4.37
N ILE A 26 -7.05 14.76 -5.13
CA ILE A 26 -5.71 15.16 -4.68
C ILE A 26 -5.62 16.67 -4.80
N ASP A 27 -5.37 17.34 -3.71
CA ASP A 27 -5.10 18.78 -3.67
C ASP A 27 -3.65 19.06 -3.26
N GLY A 28 -3.11 20.21 -3.67
CA GLY A 28 -1.74 20.60 -3.38
C GLY A 28 -0.69 20.13 -4.41
N LEU A 29 -1.10 19.47 -5.51
CA LEU A 29 -0.15 19.13 -6.57
C LEU A 29 0.38 20.41 -7.24
N PRO A 30 1.71 20.55 -7.44
CA PRO A 30 2.27 21.68 -8.16
C PRO A 30 1.72 21.77 -9.59
N ALA A 31 1.42 22.98 -10.04
CA ALA A 31 0.91 23.22 -11.39
C ALA A 31 2.00 23.05 -12.45
N GLY A 32 1.58 22.66 -13.67
CA GLY A 32 2.46 22.58 -14.85
C GLY A 32 3.27 21.29 -14.96
N LEU A 33 3.14 20.36 -14.00
CA LEU A 33 3.86 19.07 -14.07
C LEU A 33 3.23 18.17 -15.14
N PRO A 34 4.02 17.64 -16.08
CA PRO A 34 3.51 16.67 -17.04
C PRO A 34 3.19 15.34 -16.37
N VAL A 35 2.08 14.74 -16.76
CA VAL A 35 1.58 13.46 -16.28
C VAL A 35 1.63 12.44 -17.41
N ASP A 36 2.37 11.35 -17.21
CA ASP A 36 2.39 10.20 -18.12
C ASP A 36 1.27 9.22 -17.71
N LEU A 37 0.14 9.30 -18.43
CA LEU A 37 -1.03 8.45 -18.19
C LEU A 37 -0.78 6.98 -18.57
N ASP A 38 0.11 6.71 -19.53
CA ASP A 38 0.47 5.34 -19.92
C ASP A 38 1.32 4.67 -18.83
N ALA A 39 2.29 5.40 -18.26
CA ALA A 39 3.06 4.94 -17.12
C ALA A 39 2.15 4.70 -15.91
N LEU A 40 1.21 5.60 -15.62
CA LEU A 40 0.22 5.41 -14.58
C LEU A 40 -0.64 4.17 -14.85
N GLY A 41 -1.07 3.97 -16.09
CA GLY A 41 -1.83 2.77 -16.49
C GLY A 41 -1.03 1.48 -16.30
N ARG A 42 0.27 1.46 -16.60
CA ARG A 42 1.16 0.32 -16.32
C ARG A 42 1.26 0.04 -14.83
N PHE A 43 1.43 1.07 -14.02
CA PHE A 43 1.48 0.97 -12.56
C PHE A 43 0.18 0.40 -11.97
N LEU A 44 -0.97 0.92 -12.39
CA LEU A 44 -2.29 0.44 -11.93
C LEU A 44 -2.57 -1.02 -12.32
N ARG A 45 -2.09 -1.47 -13.48
CA ARG A 45 -2.22 -2.87 -13.92
C ARG A 45 -1.56 -3.85 -12.96
N ARG A 46 -0.43 -3.50 -12.32
CA ARG A 46 0.23 -4.36 -11.31
C ARG A 46 -0.68 -4.64 -10.12
N ARG A 47 -1.55 -3.68 -9.78
CA ARG A 47 -2.54 -3.81 -8.69
C ARG A 47 -3.83 -4.49 -9.16
N ALA A 48 -4.23 -4.35 -10.41
CA ALA A 48 -5.53 -4.80 -10.93
C ALA A 48 -5.77 -6.30 -10.70
N PRO A 49 -7.04 -6.73 -10.45
CA PRO A 49 -7.37 -8.13 -10.24
C PRO A 49 -7.36 -8.93 -11.55
N GLY A 50 -7.23 -10.27 -11.44
CA GLY A 50 -7.40 -11.19 -12.57
C GLY A 50 -6.26 -11.21 -13.59
N GLN A 51 -5.07 -10.74 -13.21
CA GLN A 51 -3.89 -10.72 -14.10
C GLN A 51 -3.13 -12.06 -14.10
N ASN A 52 -3.33 -12.93 -13.10
CA ASN A 52 -2.54 -14.14 -12.91
C ASN A 52 -3.29 -15.21 -12.12
N ALA A 53 -2.73 -16.43 -12.03
CA ALA A 53 -3.36 -17.60 -11.41
C ALA A 53 -3.41 -17.54 -9.87
N TRP A 54 -2.54 -16.73 -9.24
CA TRP A 54 -2.46 -16.58 -7.78
C TRP A 54 -3.29 -15.43 -7.24
N SER A 55 -4.03 -14.73 -8.09
CA SER A 55 -4.98 -13.68 -7.68
C SER A 55 -6.43 -14.13 -7.87
N THR A 56 -7.37 -13.29 -7.41
CA THR A 56 -8.79 -13.48 -7.63
C THR A 56 -9.12 -13.61 -9.13
N PRO A 57 -10.08 -14.46 -9.53
CA PRO A 57 -10.54 -14.55 -10.92
C PRO A 57 -11.43 -13.35 -11.35
N ARG A 58 -11.71 -12.40 -10.46
CA ARG A 58 -12.40 -11.15 -10.80
C ARG A 58 -11.56 -10.37 -11.80
N LYS A 59 -12.19 -9.83 -12.85
CA LYS A 59 -11.52 -8.99 -13.85
C LYS A 59 -12.10 -7.60 -13.81
N GLU A 60 -11.24 -6.60 -13.57
CA GLU A 60 -11.55 -5.18 -13.69
C GLU A 60 -10.32 -4.46 -14.25
N ALA A 61 -10.54 -3.60 -15.22
CA ALA A 61 -9.45 -2.91 -15.92
C ALA A 61 -8.78 -1.82 -15.06
N ASP A 62 -9.45 -1.36 -14.00
CA ASP A 62 -8.99 -0.27 -13.10
C ASP A 62 -8.54 0.99 -13.86
N LEU A 63 -9.22 1.31 -14.97
CA LEU A 63 -8.90 2.48 -15.79
C LEU A 63 -9.45 3.75 -15.13
N PRO A 64 -8.60 4.72 -14.81
CA PRO A 64 -9.04 5.98 -14.22
C PRO A 64 -9.65 6.91 -15.27
N GLU A 65 -10.77 7.54 -14.91
CA GLU A 65 -11.39 8.65 -15.60
C GLU A 65 -11.05 9.94 -14.84
N PHE A 66 -10.25 10.82 -15.43
CA PHE A 66 -9.89 12.10 -14.83
C PHE A 66 -10.97 13.13 -15.09
N LEU A 67 -11.58 13.65 -14.04
CA LEU A 67 -12.70 14.61 -14.12
C LEU A 67 -12.21 16.04 -14.14
N CYS A 68 -11.12 16.35 -13.43
CA CYS A 68 -10.52 17.69 -13.34
C CYS A 68 -9.05 17.60 -12.88
N GLY A 69 -8.37 18.76 -12.83
CA GLY A 69 -7.01 18.88 -12.31
C GLY A 69 -5.90 18.67 -13.36
N LEU A 70 -6.26 18.25 -14.58
CA LEU A 70 -5.35 18.14 -15.72
C LEU A 70 -5.78 19.07 -16.87
N LYS A 71 -4.79 19.70 -17.51
CA LYS A 71 -4.93 20.46 -18.75
C LYS A 71 -3.75 20.11 -19.66
N ASP A 72 -4.05 19.69 -20.88
CA ASP A 72 -3.04 19.31 -21.90
C ASP A 72 -1.98 18.33 -21.36
N GLY A 73 -2.40 17.31 -20.62
CA GLY A 73 -1.52 16.31 -20.02
C GLY A 73 -0.66 16.82 -18.85
N ARG A 74 -0.98 17.97 -18.27
CA ARG A 74 -0.26 18.57 -17.13
C ARG A 74 -1.19 18.89 -15.99
N THR A 75 -0.68 18.87 -14.76
CA THR A 75 -1.38 19.41 -13.60
C THR A 75 -1.67 20.89 -13.77
N CYS A 76 -2.84 21.38 -13.40
CA CYS A 76 -3.24 22.77 -13.61
C CYS A 76 -3.37 23.59 -12.33
N GLY A 77 -3.00 23.03 -11.16
CA GLY A 77 -3.10 23.69 -9.86
C GLY A 77 -4.49 23.62 -9.21
N ALA A 78 -5.51 23.19 -9.95
CA ALA A 78 -6.80 22.83 -9.35
C ALA A 78 -6.72 21.44 -8.71
N PRO A 79 -7.58 21.12 -7.72
CA PRO A 79 -7.68 19.76 -7.22
C PRO A 79 -7.86 18.75 -8.36
N LEU A 80 -7.05 17.69 -8.35
CA LEU A 80 -7.14 16.61 -9.34
C LEU A 80 -8.09 15.56 -8.83
N THR A 81 -9.14 15.25 -9.61
CA THR A 81 -10.08 14.19 -9.26
C THR A 81 -10.13 13.13 -10.35
N ALA A 82 -10.00 11.87 -9.94
CA ALA A 82 -10.14 10.72 -10.81
C ALA A 82 -11.06 9.67 -10.18
N ILE A 83 -11.85 9.00 -11.02
CA ILE A 83 -12.73 7.90 -10.61
C ILE A 83 -12.41 6.62 -11.39
N ILE A 84 -12.74 5.49 -10.80
CA ILE A 84 -12.79 4.19 -11.46
C ILE A 84 -14.21 3.66 -11.32
N ARG A 85 -14.88 3.37 -12.44
CA ARG A 85 -16.23 2.80 -12.44
C ARG A 85 -16.18 1.33 -12.03
N ASN A 86 -17.10 0.93 -11.14
CA ASN A 86 -17.28 -0.47 -10.78
C ASN A 86 -18.19 -1.16 -11.80
N THR A 87 -17.64 -2.13 -12.52
CA THR A 87 -18.37 -2.80 -13.62
C THR A 87 -18.74 -4.25 -13.31
N ASN A 88 -18.16 -4.85 -12.27
CA ASN A 88 -18.30 -6.28 -11.95
C ASN A 88 -18.73 -6.49 -10.50
N THR A 89 -19.87 -5.91 -10.13
CA THR A 89 -20.47 -6.02 -8.79
C THR A 89 -21.53 -7.12 -8.75
N ARG A 90 -21.48 -7.97 -7.69
CA ARG A 90 -22.48 -9.01 -7.40
C ARG A 90 -22.91 -8.87 -5.95
N SER A 91 -23.94 -8.06 -5.69
CA SER A 91 -24.38 -7.72 -4.34
C SER A 91 -24.98 -8.90 -3.58
N GLY A 92 -25.63 -9.86 -4.27
CA GLY A 92 -26.25 -11.03 -3.64
C GLY A 92 -25.29 -11.99 -2.93
N ASP A 93 -24.00 -11.96 -3.26
CA ASP A 93 -22.98 -12.84 -2.63
C ASP A 93 -22.69 -12.46 -1.15
N TYR A 94 -23.26 -11.36 -0.63
CA TYR A 94 -22.91 -10.77 0.68
C TYR A 94 -24.09 -10.58 1.65
N GLU A 95 -25.30 -11.03 1.31
CA GLU A 95 -26.49 -10.81 2.14
C GLU A 95 -26.37 -11.44 3.53
N ASN A 96 -25.78 -12.63 3.64
CA ASN A 96 -25.56 -13.31 4.92
C ASN A 96 -24.51 -12.61 5.79
N LEU A 97 -23.62 -11.79 5.22
CA LEU A 97 -22.55 -11.11 5.96
C LEU A 97 -23.03 -9.85 6.70
N MET A 98 -24.28 -9.41 6.49
CA MET A 98 -24.86 -8.29 7.23
C MET A 98 -25.12 -8.67 8.69
N ASP A 99 -25.54 -9.92 8.94
CA ASP A 99 -25.84 -10.44 10.28
C ASP A 99 -24.67 -11.24 10.86
N ILE A 100 -23.90 -11.96 10.02
CA ILE A 100 -22.82 -12.83 10.47
C ILE A 100 -21.47 -12.26 10.02
N PRO A 101 -20.75 -11.53 10.90
CA PRO A 101 -19.51 -10.84 10.53
C PRO A 101 -18.38 -11.84 10.27
N ARG A 102 -17.57 -11.55 9.25
CA ARG A 102 -16.36 -12.33 8.93
C ARG A 102 -15.31 -12.16 10.03
N PRO A 103 -14.77 -13.22 10.60
CA PRO A 103 -13.61 -13.16 11.48
C PRO A 103 -12.44 -12.42 10.79
N GLY A 104 -11.82 -11.48 11.50
CA GLY A 104 -10.68 -10.71 10.98
C GLY A 104 -11.01 -9.63 9.93
N HIS A 105 -12.28 -9.41 9.59
CA HIS A 105 -12.74 -8.30 8.74
C HIS A 105 -13.32 -7.15 9.59
N ALA A 106 -13.58 -6.00 8.95
CA ALA A 106 -14.16 -4.83 9.62
C ALA A 106 -15.69 -4.92 9.83
N ASP A 107 -16.36 -6.00 9.45
CA ASP A 107 -17.82 -6.10 9.44
C ASP A 107 -18.43 -5.75 10.81
N TYR A 108 -17.95 -6.38 11.89
CA TYR A 108 -18.42 -6.12 13.26
C TYR A 108 -18.07 -4.71 13.73
N THR A 109 -16.82 -4.30 13.55
CA THR A 109 -16.35 -2.99 14.03
C THR A 109 -17.02 -1.84 13.30
N ALA A 110 -17.33 -2.01 12.00
CA ALA A 110 -18.10 -1.06 11.23
C ALA A 110 -19.56 -0.99 11.68
N GLN A 111 -20.17 -2.15 11.95
CA GLN A 111 -21.53 -2.23 12.49
C GLN A 111 -21.66 -1.43 13.79
N VAL A 112 -20.73 -1.64 14.72
CA VAL A 112 -20.72 -0.91 16.00
C VAL A 112 -20.47 0.59 15.79
N LYS A 113 -19.45 0.93 14.97
CA LYS A 113 -19.04 2.33 14.77
C LYS A 113 -20.13 3.17 14.10
N PHE A 114 -20.86 2.61 13.15
CA PHE A 114 -21.82 3.34 12.33
C PHE A 114 -23.28 3.01 12.65
N GLY A 115 -23.54 2.22 13.72
CA GLY A 115 -24.89 1.87 14.14
C GLY A 115 -25.70 1.13 13.07
N GLY A 116 -25.03 0.34 12.21
CA GLY A 116 -25.66 -0.39 11.13
C GLY A 116 -25.90 0.40 9.84
N ALA A 117 -25.50 1.66 9.77
CA ALA A 117 -25.68 2.51 8.57
C ALA A 117 -24.61 2.35 7.50
N GLN A 118 -23.57 1.49 7.73
CA GLN A 118 -22.53 1.25 6.75
C GLN A 118 -23.04 0.44 5.56
N ASP A 119 -22.49 0.71 4.36
CA ASP A 119 -22.63 -0.19 3.23
C ASP A 119 -21.72 -1.42 3.44
N ALA A 120 -22.31 -2.59 3.66
CA ALA A 120 -21.60 -3.85 3.90
C ALA A 120 -21.28 -4.61 2.60
N ALA A 121 -21.89 -4.23 1.46
CA ALA A 121 -21.75 -4.93 0.19
C ALA A 121 -20.29 -4.98 -0.27
N GLY A 122 -19.73 -6.20 -0.42
CA GLY A 122 -18.33 -6.40 -0.81
C GLY A 122 -17.29 -5.83 0.15
N GLY A 123 -17.68 -5.56 1.43
CA GLY A 123 -16.84 -4.91 2.43
C GLY A 123 -16.88 -3.37 2.37
N GLY A 124 -17.74 -2.80 1.53
CA GLY A 124 -18.01 -1.37 1.47
C GLY A 124 -16.75 -0.51 1.29
N HIS A 125 -16.60 0.47 2.16
CA HIS A 125 -15.43 1.37 2.20
C HIS A 125 -14.18 0.72 2.83
N PHE A 126 -14.32 -0.45 3.49
CA PHE A 126 -13.21 -1.22 4.09
C PHE A 126 -12.59 -2.23 3.10
N SER A 127 -13.13 -2.29 1.89
CA SER A 127 -12.65 -3.21 0.85
C SER A 127 -11.25 -2.86 0.37
N GLY A 128 -10.42 -3.88 0.09
CA GLY A 128 -9.15 -3.72 -0.63
C GLY A 128 -9.29 -3.05 -2.01
N ARG A 129 -10.51 -2.94 -2.54
CA ARG A 129 -10.84 -2.21 -3.78
C ARG A 129 -10.40 -0.74 -3.71
N LEU A 130 -10.48 -0.13 -2.51
CA LEU A 130 -10.12 1.28 -2.27
C LEU A 130 -8.61 1.56 -2.40
N THR A 131 -7.79 0.53 -2.55
CA THR A 131 -6.36 0.70 -2.89
C THR A 131 -6.15 1.12 -4.35
N ALA A 132 -7.15 0.96 -5.25
CA ALA A 132 -7.01 1.44 -6.63
C ALA A 132 -6.93 2.97 -6.70
N PRO A 133 -7.83 3.76 -6.09
CA PRO A 133 -7.67 5.21 -5.98
C PRO A 133 -6.41 5.64 -5.20
N LEU A 134 -5.97 4.89 -4.17
CA LEU A 134 -4.68 5.12 -3.53
C LEU A 134 -3.53 5.02 -4.53
N CYS A 135 -3.54 4.00 -5.41
CA CYS A 135 -2.53 3.83 -6.45
C CYS A 135 -2.59 4.92 -7.54
N ILE A 136 -3.75 5.53 -7.80
CA ILE A 136 -3.80 6.71 -8.69
C ILE A 136 -2.99 7.85 -8.06
N ALA A 137 -3.27 8.20 -6.80
CA ALA A 137 -2.55 9.26 -6.11
C ALA A 137 -1.06 8.96 -6.00
N GLY A 138 -0.70 7.78 -5.51
CA GLY A 138 0.70 7.36 -5.38
C GLY A 138 1.45 7.29 -6.70
N GLY A 139 0.80 6.81 -7.77
CA GLY A 139 1.39 6.75 -9.10
C GLY A 139 1.74 8.14 -9.67
N LEU A 140 0.93 9.16 -9.39
CA LEU A 140 1.26 10.55 -9.70
C LEU A 140 2.42 11.05 -8.83
N CYS A 141 2.43 10.74 -7.54
CA CYS A 141 3.53 11.09 -6.64
C CYS A 141 4.85 10.45 -7.07
N LEU A 142 4.84 9.18 -7.50
CA LEU A 142 6.03 8.48 -8.05
C LEU A 142 6.63 9.22 -9.24
N GLN A 143 5.80 9.69 -10.17
CA GLN A 143 6.27 10.45 -11.33
C GLN A 143 6.91 11.78 -10.93
N ILE A 144 6.37 12.47 -9.93
CA ILE A 144 6.91 13.74 -9.42
C ILE A 144 8.24 13.49 -8.70
N LEU A 145 8.33 12.46 -7.86
CA LEU A 145 9.53 12.07 -7.15
C LEU A 145 10.65 11.63 -8.11
N ALA A 146 10.32 10.86 -9.14
CA ALA A 146 11.28 10.40 -10.15
C ALA A 146 11.99 11.56 -10.87
N ARG A 147 11.27 12.68 -11.12
CA ARG A 147 11.86 13.91 -11.70
C ARG A 147 12.87 14.59 -10.78
N GLN A 148 12.82 14.28 -9.49
CA GLN A 148 13.74 14.79 -8.47
C GLN A 148 14.85 13.77 -8.16
N GLY A 149 14.95 12.68 -8.95
CA GLY A 149 15.92 11.62 -8.74
C GLY A 149 15.57 10.64 -7.62
N VAL A 150 14.38 10.77 -7.01
CA VAL A 150 13.91 9.86 -5.95
C VAL A 150 13.13 8.70 -6.58
N ARG A 151 13.51 7.47 -6.25
CA ARG A 151 12.88 6.24 -6.72
C ARG A 151 12.30 5.47 -5.54
N VAL A 152 11.07 4.98 -5.70
CA VAL A 152 10.40 4.12 -4.71
C VAL A 152 10.15 2.79 -5.38
N ARG A 153 10.65 1.70 -4.80
CA ARG A 153 10.50 0.34 -5.30
C ARG A 153 10.11 -0.60 -4.17
N ALA A 154 9.30 -1.60 -4.48
CA ALA A 154 8.95 -2.61 -3.48
C ALA A 154 9.01 -4.01 -4.08
N ARG A 155 9.24 -5.01 -3.20
CA ARG A 155 9.29 -6.43 -3.52
C ARG A 155 8.59 -7.26 -2.47
N ILE A 156 8.26 -8.49 -2.82
CA ILE A 156 7.85 -9.51 -1.84
C ILE A 156 9.11 -10.07 -1.17
N VAL A 157 9.13 -10.06 0.17
CA VAL A 157 10.18 -10.70 0.98
C VAL A 157 9.74 -12.07 1.44
N SER A 158 8.44 -12.23 1.77
CA SER A 158 7.92 -13.54 2.15
C SER A 158 6.46 -13.73 1.81
N ILE A 159 6.07 -14.98 1.58
CA ILE A 159 4.69 -15.46 1.59
C ILE A 159 4.64 -16.62 2.58
N GLY A 160 3.81 -16.47 3.62
CA GLY A 160 3.77 -17.45 4.71
C GLY A 160 5.16 -17.68 5.30
N THR A 161 5.66 -18.92 5.17
CA THR A 161 6.99 -19.32 5.67
C THR A 161 8.09 -19.30 4.62
N VAL A 162 7.77 -19.07 3.35
CA VAL A 162 8.76 -18.99 2.26
C VAL A 162 9.31 -17.57 2.18
N THR A 163 10.65 -17.43 2.24
CA THR A 163 11.37 -16.15 2.18
C THR A 163 12.18 -15.99 0.90
N ASP A 164 12.42 -14.75 0.50
CA ASP A 164 13.36 -14.33 -0.54
C ASP A 164 14.42 -13.44 0.09
N ASP A 165 15.59 -14.03 0.38
CA ASP A 165 16.72 -13.34 1.03
C ASP A 165 17.70 -12.70 0.02
N ALA A 166 17.36 -12.72 -1.29
CA ALA A 166 18.20 -12.11 -2.32
C ALA A 166 18.30 -10.59 -2.12
N ALA A 167 19.44 -10.01 -2.47
CA ALA A 167 19.64 -8.56 -2.39
C ALA A 167 18.71 -7.83 -3.37
N PHE A 168 18.10 -6.72 -2.91
CA PHE A 168 17.20 -5.92 -3.74
C PHE A 168 17.98 -4.84 -4.52
N ASP A 169 18.84 -5.26 -5.41
CA ASP A 169 19.71 -4.40 -6.25
C ASP A 169 19.15 -4.15 -7.66
N ALA A 170 18.13 -4.91 -8.09
CA ALA A 170 17.49 -4.79 -9.39
C ALA A 170 15.97 -4.56 -9.28
N PRO A 171 15.33 -3.84 -10.23
CA PRO A 171 13.88 -3.67 -10.24
C PRO A 171 13.16 -4.98 -10.50
N VAL A 172 12.00 -5.16 -9.84
CA VAL A 172 11.11 -6.33 -9.99
C VAL A 172 9.71 -5.94 -10.51
N ASP A 173 9.49 -4.69 -10.84
CA ASP A 173 8.20 -4.12 -11.25
C ASP A 173 7.70 -4.65 -12.59
N GLU A 174 8.59 -5.14 -13.46
CA GLU A 174 8.25 -5.82 -14.71
C GLU A 174 8.06 -7.33 -14.56
N LYS A 175 8.44 -7.92 -13.40
CA LYS A 175 8.24 -9.34 -13.15
C LYS A 175 6.76 -9.64 -12.90
N PRO A 176 6.23 -10.73 -13.46
CA PRO A 176 4.85 -11.16 -13.18
C PRO A 176 4.60 -11.40 -11.69
N PHE A 177 5.62 -11.89 -10.96
CA PHE A 177 5.62 -12.05 -9.52
C PHE A 177 6.79 -11.24 -8.94
N PRO A 178 6.53 -10.19 -8.14
CA PRO A 178 7.55 -9.20 -7.76
C PRO A 178 8.44 -9.65 -6.60
N ALA A 179 9.13 -10.78 -6.75
CA ALA A 179 10.23 -11.27 -5.92
C ALA A 179 11.56 -11.18 -6.69
N VAL A 180 12.68 -11.08 -6.01
CA VAL A 180 14.00 -10.96 -6.64
C VAL A 180 14.45 -12.30 -7.20
N SER A 181 14.47 -13.35 -6.38
CA SER A 181 14.81 -14.72 -6.77
C SER A 181 13.65 -15.39 -7.50
N ASP A 182 13.90 -15.94 -8.69
CA ASP A 182 12.89 -16.70 -9.43
C ASP A 182 12.57 -18.03 -8.75
N GLU A 183 13.54 -18.63 -8.04
CA GLU A 183 13.34 -19.82 -7.23
C GLU A 183 12.41 -19.54 -6.05
N ALA A 184 12.66 -18.48 -5.28
CA ALA A 184 11.78 -18.05 -4.19
C ALA A 184 10.38 -17.68 -4.72
N ALA A 185 10.29 -17.01 -5.87
CA ALA A 185 9.03 -16.69 -6.52
C ALA A 185 8.22 -17.95 -6.84
N ALA A 186 8.85 -18.99 -7.40
CA ALA A 186 8.21 -20.27 -7.70
C ALA A 186 7.72 -20.98 -6.43
N ALA A 187 8.53 -21.00 -5.38
CA ALA A 187 8.17 -21.61 -4.09
C ALA A 187 7.00 -20.86 -3.42
N MET A 188 7.01 -19.51 -3.43
CA MET A 188 5.91 -18.69 -2.93
C MET A 188 4.61 -18.92 -3.70
N GLN A 189 4.68 -19.03 -5.03
CA GLN A 189 3.51 -19.35 -5.87
C GLN A 189 2.95 -20.73 -5.56
N ALA A 190 3.83 -21.72 -5.34
CA ALA A 190 3.41 -23.06 -4.94
C ALA A 190 2.70 -23.05 -3.58
N GLN A 191 3.19 -22.29 -2.60
CA GLN A 191 2.53 -22.11 -1.31
C GLN A 191 1.16 -21.46 -1.44
N ILE A 192 1.02 -20.42 -2.27
CA ILE A 192 -0.29 -19.79 -2.55
C ILE A 192 -1.26 -20.81 -3.18
N ALA A 193 -0.79 -21.62 -4.13
CA ALA A 193 -1.60 -22.62 -4.79
C ALA A 193 -2.07 -23.71 -3.81
N GLN A 194 -1.20 -24.17 -2.91
CA GLN A 194 -1.53 -25.11 -1.86
C GLN A 194 -2.63 -24.57 -0.94
N VAL A 195 -2.43 -23.38 -0.38
CA VAL A 195 -3.38 -22.76 0.55
C VAL A 195 -4.74 -22.49 -0.14
N LYS A 196 -4.72 -22.13 -1.43
CA LYS A 196 -5.94 -21.99 -2.24
C LYS A 196 -6.69 -23.32 -2.37
N ALA A 197 -5.98 -24.44 -2.57
CA ALA A 197 -6.59 -25.77 -2.65
C ALA A 197 -7.21 -26.20 -1.31
N GLU A 198 -6.66 -25.73 -0.21
CA GLU A 198 -7.17 -25.89 1.16
C GLU A 198 -8.34 -24.95 1.51
N GLN A 199 -8.79 -24.12 0.55
CA GLN A 199 -9.85 -23.11 0.72
C GLN A 199 -9.52 -22.02 1.77
N ASP A 200 -8.23 -21.79 1.99
CA ASP A 200 -7.69 -20.87 2.99
C ASP A 200 -6.95 -19.69 2.30
N SER A 201 -6.28 -18.87 3.08
CA SER A 201 -5.49 -17.72 2.62
C SER A 201 -4.16 -17.61 3.37
N VAL A 202 -3.20 -16.92 2.77
CA VAL A 202 -1.88 -16.69 3.34
C VAL A 202 -1.48 -15.23 3.22
N GLY A 203 -0.77 -14.73 4.23
CA GLY A 203 -0.18 -13.40 4.27
C GLY A 203 1.28 -13.40 3.83
N GLY A 204 1.97 -12.30 4.04
CA GLY A 204 3.39 -12.16 3.77
C GLY A 204 3.92 -10.77 4.07
N VAL A 205 5.16 -10.54 3.67
CA VAL A 205 5.89 -9.30 3.93
C VAL A 205 6.35 -8.66 2.62
N ILE A 206 6.16 -7.36 2.51
CA ILE A 206 6.65 -6.52 1.42
C ILE A 206 7.75 -5.62 1.98
N GLU A 207 8.90 -5.57 1.31
CA GLU A 207 9.96 -4.59 1.55
C GLU A 207 9.87 -3.48 0.52
N CYS A 208 10.01 -2.24 0.98
CA CYS A 208 10.05 -1.05 0.15
C CYS A 208 11.36 -0.31 0.38
N VAL A 209 11.97 0.14 -0.71
CA VAL A 209 13.21 0.90 -0.72
C VAL A 209 12.99 2.22 -1.46
N ILE A 210 13.38 3.32 -0.82
CA ILE A 210 13.33 4.67 -1.38
C ILE A 210 14.76 5.14 -1.56
N GLU A 211 15.17 5.33 -2.81
CA GLU A 211 16.53 5.73 -3.19
C GLU A 211 16.56 7.18 -3.67
N GLY A 212 17.69 7.84 -3.53
CA GLY A 212 17.91 9.21 -4.03
C GLY A 212 17.29 10.30 -3.17
N LEU A 213 16.71 9.94 -2.02
CA LEU A 213 16.20 10.94 -1.07
C LEU A 213 17.39 11.64 -0.40
N PRO A 214 17.51 12.98 -0.49
CA PRO A 214 18.62 13.68 0.16
C PRO A 214 18.50 13.62 1.69
N ALA A 215 19.60 13.82 2.39
CA ALA A 215 19.58 14.03 3.83
C ALA A 215 18.79 15.30 4.20
N GLY A 216 18.07 15.27 5.33
CA GLY A 216 17.36 16.45 5.85
C GLY A 216 15.88 16.51 5.45
N ILE A 217 15.24 15.41 5.04
CA ILE A 217 13.79 15.32 4.79
C ILE A 217 13.12 14.67 5.99
N GLY A 218 12.04 15.28 6.47
CA GLY A 218 11.31 14.87 7.67
C GLY A 218 11.65 15.72 8.88
N ASP A 219 11.01 15.44 10.00
CA ASP A 219 11.04 16.21 11.23
C ASP A 219 11.26 15.32 12.44
N PRO A 220 11.65 15.85 13.59
CA PRO A 220 11.68 15.08 14.82
C PRO A 220 10.26 14.70 15.29
N MET A 221 10.16 13.63 16.08
CA MET A 221 8.96 13.17 16.76
C MET A 221 7.78 12.88 15.80
N PHE A 222 6.65 13.57 15.96
CA PHE A 222 5.39 13.26 15.26
C PHE A 222 5.42 13.55 13.75
N GLY A 223 6.25 14.49 13.31
CA GLY A 223 6.47 14.80 11.90
C GLY A 223 7.52 13.90 11.23
N GLY A 224 8.09 12.93 11.95
CA GLY A 224 9.13 12.05 11.46
C GLY A 224 8.75 11.28 10.20
N LEU A 225 9.76 11.03 9.36
CA LEU A 225 9.55 10.35 8.08
C LEU A 225 8.98 8.93 8.29
N GLU A 226 9.43 8.21 9.35
CA GLU A 226 8.86 6.92 9.72
C GLU A 226 7.37 7.04 10.03
N ASN A 227 6.98 8.08 10.80
CA ASN A 227 5.59 8.28 11.20
C ASN A 227 4.70 8.57 9.99
N ARG A 228 5.18 9.38 9.04
CA ARG A 228 4.46 9.70 7.80
C ARG A 228 4.28 8.48 6.91
N ILE A 229 5.35 7.70 6.70
CA ILE A 229 5.32 6.46 5.92
C ILE A 229 4.41 5.44 6.61
N ALA A 230 4.57 5.21 7.93
CA ALA A 230 3.75 4.27 8.67
C ALA A 230 2.25 4.66 8.60
N ARG A 231 1.90 5.95 8.75
CA ARG A 231 0.52 6.45 8.64
C ARG A 231 -0.12 6.09 7.31
N THR A 232 0.60 6.28 6.19
CA THR A 232 0.08 5.97 4.85
C THR A 232 0.05 4.48 4.57
N VAL A 233 1.04 3.72 5.03
CA VAL A 233 1.12 2.26 4.85
C VAL A 233 0.05 1.55 5.68
N PHE A 234 -0.21 1.96 6.93
CA PHE A 234 -1.32 1.41 7.74
C PHE A 234 -2.71 1.76 7.19
N ALA A 235 -2.84 2.73 6.29
CA ALA A 235 -4.09 2.98 5.58
C ALA A 235 -4.41 1.88 4.53
N ILE A 236 -3.43 1.08 4.14
CA ILE A 236 -3.64 -0.07 3.24
C ILE A 236 -4.34 -1.18 4.04
N PRO A 237 -5.52 -1.68 3.57
CA PRO A 237 -6.18 -2.81 4.22
C PRO A 237 -5.26 -4.02 4.38
N ALA A 238 -5.38 -4.72 5.50
CA ALA A 238 -4.62 -5.91 5.90
C ALA A 238 -3.19 -5.67 6.39
N VAL A 239 -2.64 -4.47 6.35
CA VAL A 239 -1.37 -4.17 7.01
C VAL A 239 -1.53 -4.34 8.53
N LYS A 240 -0.55 -5.02 9.15
CA LYS A 240 -0.52 -5.33 10.59
C LYS A 240 0.79 -4.96 11.28
N GLY A 241 1.83 -4.68 10.50
CA GLY A 241 3.11 -4.27 11.04
C GLY A 241 3.89 -3.46 10.01
N VAL A 242 4.68 -2.52 10.50
CA VAL A 242 5.67 -1.76 9.72
C VAL A 242 6.94 -1.71 10.56
N GLU A 243 8.09 -1.99 9.95
CA GLU A 243 9.40 -1.84 10.59
C GLU A 243 10.38 -1.18 9.63
N PHE A 244 11.34 -0.44 10.17
CA PHE A 244 12.36 0.30 9.41
C PHE A 244 13.75 -0.28 9.66
N GLY A 245 14.57 -0.40 8.61
CA GLY A 245 15.92 -0.93 8.68
C GLY A 245 15.96 -2.33 9.32
N ALA A 246 16.76 -2.49 10.39
CA ALA A 246 16.82 -3.72 11.16
C ALA A 246 15.53 -4.05 11.92
N GLY A 247 14.61 -3.07 12.07
CA GLY A 247 13.30 -3.29 12.67
C GLY A 247 13.38 -3.92 14.06
N PHE A 248 12.56 -4.95 14.31
CA PHE A 248 12.57 -5.66 15.59
C PHE A 248 13.87 -6.40 15.89
N ALA A 249 14.70 -6.70 14.88
CA ALA A 249 16.01 -7.32 15.12
C ALA A 249 16.96 -6.39 15.86
N ALA A 250 16.84 -5.06 15.70
CA ALA A 250 17.65 -4.07 16.41
C ALA A 250 17.57 -4.22 17.94
N ALA A 251 16.44 -4.68 18.49
CA ALA A 251 16.28 -4.89 19.93
C ALA A 251 17.19 -5.99 20.50
N ARG A 252 17.81 -6.81 19.65
CA ARG A 252 18.73 -7.90 20.03
C ARG A 252 20.20 -7.53 19.85
N LEU A 253 20.47 -6.38 19.22
CA LEU A 253 21.82 -5.89 18.92
C LEU A 253 22.32 -5.00 20.05
N ARG A 254 23.65 -4.99 20.23
CA ARG A 254 24.32 -3.97 21.05
C ARG A 254 24.46 -2.68 20.25
N GLY A 255 24.62 -1.53 20.91
CA GLY A 255 24.80 -0.26 20.25
C GLY A 255 25.98 -0.27 19.24
N SER A 256 27.10 -0.92 19.57
CA SER A 256 28.25 -1.07 18.68
C SER A 256 28.00 -1.94 17.44
N GLU A 257 26.95 -2.78 17.47
CA GLU A 257 26.55 -3.65 16.37
C GLU A 257 25.46 -2.99 15.52
N ASN A 258 24.56 -2.23 16.15
CA ASN A 258 23.44 -1.57 15.51
C ASN A 258 23.80 -0.22 14.88
N ASN A 259 24.73 0.53 15.48
CA ASN A 259 25.04 1.88 15.01
C ASN A 259 25.68 1.84 13.62
N ASP A 260 25.16 2.70 12.72
CA ASP A 260 25.67 2.85 11.36
C ASP A 260 26.86 3.84 11.34
N PRO A 261 28.10 3.38 11.18
CA PRO A 261 29.26 4.28 11.21
C PRO A 261 29.28 5.22 10.02
N PHE A 262 29.44 6.52 10.26
CA PHE A 262 29.62 7.50 9.19
C PHE A 262 30.95 7.35 8.47
N CYS A 263 30.95 7.60 7.17
CA CYS A 263 32.15 7.74 6.34
C CYS A 263 31.96 8.79 5.26
N VAL A 264 33.05 9.14 4.58
CA VAL A 264 33.00 10.07 3.44
C VAL A 264 33.30 9.27 2.17
N GLU A 265 32.33 9.28 1.23
CA GLU A 265 32.46 8.66 -0.09
C GLU A 265 32.16 9.70 -1.17
N ASN A 266 33.10 9.90 -2.10
CA ASN A 266 32.93 10.86 -3.21
C ASN A 266 32.54 12.28 -2.74
N GLY A 267 33.06 12.74 -1.60
CA GLY A 267 32.78 14.05 -1.01
C GLY A 267 31.38 14.17 -0.35
N LYS A 268 30.69 13.05 -0.15
CA LYS A 268 29.41 12.97 0.55
C LYS A 268 29.55 12.20 1.85
N ILE A 269 28.77 12.60 2.87
CA ILE A 269 28.63 11.83 4.11
C ILE A 269 27.62 10.72 3.85
N VAL A 270 28.03 9.47 4.12
CA VAL A 270 27.20 8.27 4.03
C VAL A 270 27.45 7.39 5.25
N THR A 271 26.74 6.28 5.40
CA THR A 271 27.01 5.30 6.45
C THR A 271 27.49 3.98 5.83
N LYS A 272 28.35 3.24 6.56
CA LYS A 272 28.90 1.95 6.11
C LYS A 272 27.86 0.82 6.13
N THR A 273 26.88 0.92 6.99
CA THR A 273 25.75 0.01 7.16
C THR A 273 24.46 0.85 7.12
N ASN A 274 23.29 0.22 7.11
CA ASN A 274 22.00 0.92 7.06
C ASN A 274 20.98 0.23 7.99
N HIS A 275 21.38 -0.06 9.22
CA HIS A 275 20.50 -0.69 10.22
C HIS A 275 19.37 0.23 10.64
N CYS A 276 19.59 1.55 10.63
CA CYS A 276 18.54 2.55 10.90
C CYS A 276 17.53 2.69 9.75
N GLY A 277 17.79 2.08 8.58
CA GLY A 277 16.89 2.17 7.43
C GLY A 277 16.82 3.56 6.80
N GLY A 278 17.91 4.34 6.81
CA GLY A 278 18.00 5.63 6.12
C GLY A 278 17.41 6.82 6.89
N ILE A 279 16.96 6.62 8.13
CA ILE A 279 16.29 7.66 8.94
C ILE A 279 16.91 7.71 10.32
N LEU A 280 17.27 8.90 10.77
CA LEU A 280 17.81 9.18 12.10
C LEU A 280 17.04 10.34 12.73
N GLY A 281 16.41 10.09 13.88
CA GLY A 281 15.63 11.13 14.57
C GLY A 281 14.42 11.65 13.79
N GLY A 282 13.84 10.83 12.91
CA GLY A 282 12.72 11.19 12.04
C GLY A 282 13.13 11.83 10.71
N ILE A 283 14.43 12.00 10.47
CA ILE A 283 14.98 12.76 9.35
C ILE A 283 15.84 11.83 8.48
N SER A 284 15.70 11.91 7.16
CA SER A 284 16.51 11.13 6.22
C SER A 284 17.99 11.48 6.34
N ASN A 285 18.88 10.49 6.25
CA ASN A 285 20.34 10.65 6.35
C ASN A 285 21.06 10.60 4.99
N GLY A 286 20.30 10.45 3.88
CA GLY A 286 20.85 10.33 2.52
C GLY A 286 21.12 8.90 2.06
N MET A 287 21.05 7.92 2.95
CA MET A 287 21.05 6.49 2.60
C MET A 287 19.66 6.07 2.08
N PRO A 288 19.55 4.92 1.41
CA PRO A 288 18.22 4.40 1.03
C PRO A 288 17.32 4.25 2.27
N VAL A 289 16.09 4.78 2.16
CA VAL A 289 15.09 4.50 3.20
C VAL A 289 14.51 3.13 2.94
N VAL A 290 14.63 2.24 3.94
CA VAL A 290 14.20 0.84 3.85
C VAL A 290 13.20 0.53 4.95
N PHE A 291 12.04 0.01 4.55
CA PHE A 291 11.02 -0.46 5.49
C PHE A 291 10.33 -1.72 4.99
N ARG A 292 9.73 -2.48 5.90
CA ARG A 292 8.93 -3.67 5.61
C ARG A 292 7.54 -3.54 6.17
N ALA A 293 6.55 -4.05 5.42
CA ALA A 293 5.14 -4.07 5.80
C ALA A 293 4.62 -5.50 5.83
N ALA A 294 4.06 -5.90 6.96
CA ALA A 294 3.45 -7.21 7.16
C ALA A 294 1.96 -7.18 6.83
N PHE A 295 1.52 -8.08 5.97
CA PHE A 295 0.14 -8.27 5.54
C PHE A 295 -0.44 -9.54 6.14
N LYS A 296 -1.57 -9.42 6.84
CA LYS A 296 -2.31 -10.59 7.32
C LYS A 296 -2.97 -11.33 6.16
N PRO A 297 -3.31 -12.62 6.34
CA PRO A 297 -4.14 -13.37 5.39
C PRO A 297 -5.48 -12.69 5.13
N THR A 298 -6.05 -12.94 3.95
CA THR A 298 -7.38 -12.45 3.58
C THR A 298 -8.43 -13.10 4.50
N PRO A 299 -9.33 -12.32 5.14
CA PRO A 299 -10.31 -12.88 6.07
C PRO A 299 -11.47 -13.62 5.38
N SER A 300 -11.70 -13.35 4.10
CA SER A 300 -12.72 -14.03 3.31
C SER A 300 -12.17 -15.33 2.75
N ILE A 301 -12.47 -16.46 3.42
CA ILE A 301 -12.05 -17.80 3.02
C ILE A 301 -13.28 -18.71 2.88
N SER A 302 -13.17 -19.74 2.02
CA SER A 302 -14.26 -20.69 1.81
C SER A 302 -14.25 -21.84 2.82
N ARG A 303 -13.35 -21.80 3.78
CA ARG A 303 -13.29 -22.70 4.92
C ARG A 303 -14.28 -22.24 6.00
N GLU A 304 -14.94 -23.20 6.66
CA GLU A 304 -15.85 -22.89 7.77
C GLU A 304 -15.11 -22.24 8.93
N GLN A 305 -15.69 -21.17 9.48
CA GLN A 305 -15.15 -20.40 10.59
C GLN A 305 -16.21 -20.18 11.65
N ASP A 306 -15.77 -20.05 12.90
CA ASP A 306 -16.63 -19.62 13.99
C ASP A 306 -16.95 -18.12 13.88
N SER A 307 -18.21 -17.76 14.07
CA SER A 307 -18.71 -16.39 14.08
C SER A 307 -19.94 -16.27 15.00
N VAL A 308 -20.64 -15.15 14.91
CA VAL A 308 -21.85 -14.89 15.69
C VAL A 308 -22.95 -14.32 14.78
N SER A 309 -24.21 -14.60 15.10
CA SER A 309 -25.35 -13.86 14.59
C SER A 309 -25.55 -12.62 15.46
N LEU A 310 -25.42 -11.43 14.87
CA LEU A 310 -25.57 -10.16 15.58
C LEU A 310 -27.01 -9.91 16.01
N SER A 311 -27.97 -10.33 15.20
CA SER A 311 -29.41 -10.16 15.48
C SER A 311 -29.92 -11.11 16.59
N ARG A 312 -29.39 -12.35 16.63
CA ARG A 312 -29.83 -13.37 17.59
C ARG A 312 -28.94 -13.44 18.83
N MET A 313 -27.75 -12.78 18.80
CA MET A 313 -26.77 -12.82 19.88
C MET A 313 -26.35 -14.24 20.27
N GLU A 314 -26.07 -15.08 19.27
CA GLU A 314 -25.67 -16.48 19.45
C GLU A 314 -24.46 -16.84 18.57
N GLU A 315 -23.68 -17.83 18.98
CA GLU A 315 -22.59 -18.40 18.19
C GLU A 315 -23.13 -19.14 16.97
N THR A 316 -22.43 -19.00 15.85
CA THR A 316 -22.80 -19.66 14.59
C THR A 316 -21.57 -19.94 13.73
N LYS A 317 -21.76 -20.65 12.62
CA LYS A 317 -20.72 -20.93 11.64
C LYS A 317 -20.90 -20.05 10.41
N LEU A 318 -19.78 -19.70 9.81
CA LEU A 318 -19.73 -18.91 8.58
C LEU A 318 -18.82 -19.57 7.55
N VAL A 319 -19.31 -19.71 6.33
CA VAL A 319 -18.51 -20.00 5.14
C VAL A 319 -18.69 -18.81 4.19
N VAL A 320 -17.59 -18.21 3.76
CA VAL A 320 -17.66 -17.08 2.83
C VAL A 320 -17.51 -17.60 1.41
N TYR A 321 -18.61 -17.56 0.67
CA TYR A 321 -18.60 -17.91 -0.75
C TYR A 321 -18.21 -16.71 -1.60
N GLY A 322 -17.41 -16.89 -2.63
CA GLY A 322 -17.06 -15.82 -3.54
C GLY A 322 -15.68 -15.95 -4.18
N ARG A 323 -15.29 -14.91 -4.91
CA ARG A 323 -14.01 -14.84 -5.65
C ARG A 323 -12.99 -14.05 -4.84
N HIS A 324 -12.37 -14.71 -3.86
CA HIS A 324 -11.40 -14.09 -2.98
C HIS A 324 -9.96 -14.31 -3.45
N ASP A 325 -9.05 -13.39 -3.08
CA ASP A 325 -7.62 -13.59 -3.27
C ASP A 325 -7.11 -14.59 -2.21
N PRO A 326 -6.47 -15.70 -2.60
CA PRO A 326 -5.80 -16.59 -1.64
C PRO A 326 -4.59 -15.91 -0.98
N CYS A 327 -4.01 -14.92 -1.66
CA CYS A 327 -2.95 -14.07 -1.15
C CYS A 327 -3.02 -12.70 -1.82
N ILE A 328 -3.13 -11.63 -1.01
CA ILE A 328 -3.19 -10.26 -1.54
C ILE A 328 -1.81 -9.63 -1.75
N VAL A 329 -0.74 -10.22 -1.21
CA VAL A 329 0.60 -9.62 -1.14
C VAL A 329 1.14 -9.23 -2.51
N PRO A 330 1.06 -10.06 -3.58
CA PRO A 330 1.55 -9.65 -4.90
C PRO A 330 0.88 -8.39 -5.45
N ARG A 331 -0.41 -8.21 -5.17
CA ARG A 331 -1.18 -7.03 -5.58
C ARG A 331 -0.99 -5.83 -4.64
N ALA A 332 -0.51 -6.07 -3.43
CA ALA A 332 -0.24 -5.03 -2.45
C ALA A 332 1.11 -4.33 -2.68
N VAL A 333 2.04 -4.91 -3.44
CA VAL A 333 3.34 -4.30 -3.75
C VAL A 333 3.19 -2.88 -4.30
N PRO A 334 2.44 -2.61 -5.38
CA PRO A 334 2.24 -1.24 -5.86
C PRO A 334 1.43 -0.36 -4.89
N CYS A 335 0.63 -0.94 -3.99
CA CYS A 335 -0.05 -0.16 -2.95
C CYS A 335 0.94 0.39 -1.91
N VAL A 336 1.97 -0.40 -1.55
CA VAL A 336 3.04 0.03 -0.64
C VAL A 336 3.88 1.12 -1.29
N GLU A 337 4.26 0.96 -2.57
CA GLU A 337 4.97 2.00 -3.33
C GLU A 337 4.15 3.30 -3.38
N ALA A 338 2.85 3.21 -3.64
CA ALA A 338 1.94 4.35 -3.69
C ALA A 338 1.85 5.08 -2.34
N ALA A 339 1.68 4.34 -1.25
CA ALA A 339 1.58 4.89 0.09
C ALA A 339 2.88 5.59 0.51
N ALA A 340 4.04 4.95 0.24
CA ALA A 340 5.35 5.52 0.49
C ALA A 340 5.56 6.81 -0.33
N ALA A 341 5.21 6.80 -1.61
CA ALA A 341 5.37 7.96 -2.49
C ALA A 341 4.56 9.18 -2.04
N ILE A 342 3.33 8.98 -1.54
CA ILE A 342 2.50 10.06 -0.99
C ILE A 342 3.21 10.69 0.24
N ALA A 343 3.66 9.87 1.19
CA ALA A 343 4.32 10.34 2.41
C ALA A 343 5.64 11.06 2.12
N VAL A 344 6.45 10.49 1.22
CA VAL A 344 7.76 11.06 0.86
C VAL A 344 7.61 12.36 0.08
N LEU A 345 6.69 12.42 -0.88
CA LEU A 345 6.45 13.65 -1.63
C LEU A 345 5.96 14.78 -0.71
N ASP A 346 5.05 14.47 0.21
CA ASP A 346 4.54 15.43 1.19
C ASP A 346 5.68 16.00 2.05
N ALA A 347 6.59 15.15 2.56
CA ALA A 347 7.76 15.58 3.35
C ALA A 347 8.75 16.41 2.51
N VAL A 348 8.99 16.02 1.24
CA VAL A 348 9.83 16.79 0.31
C VAL A 348 9.24 18.18 0.02
N MET A 349 7.92 18.25 -0.14
CA MET A 349 7.22 19.54 -0.34
C MET A 349 7.34 20.45 0.88
N GLU A 350 7.23 19.90 2.07
CA GLU A 350 7.42 20.66 3.32
C GLU A 350 8.83 21.24 3.39
N ARG A 351 9.85 20.42 3.17
CA ARG A 351 11.24 20.88 3.19
C ARG A 351 11.53 21.97 2.18
N LYS A 352 10.94 21.91 0.99
CA LYS A 352 11.08 22.99 -0.01
C LYS A 352 10.48 24.31 0.47
N LYS A 353 9.29 24.27 1.10
CA LYS A 353 8.66 25.47 1.68
C LYS A 353 9.52 26.08 2.78
N GLU A 354 10.08 25.28 3.67
CA GLU A 354 10.98 25.74 4.74
C GLU A 354 12.23 26.44 4.20
N LEU A 355 12.80 25.93 3.12
CA LEU A 355 13.99 26.51 2.47
C LEU A 355 13.65 27.69 1.57
N GLY A 356 12.37 28.07 1.41
CA GLY A 356 11.93 29.16 0.54
C GLY A 356 12.02 28.84 -0.96
N TYR A 357 12.17 27.57 -1.34
CA TYR A 357 12.16 27.16 -2.75
C TYR A 357 10.71 26.97 -3.24
N GLY A 358 10.35 27.69 -4.32
CA GLY A 358 9.14 27.38 -5.10
C GLY A 358 9.30 26.05 -5.88
N TYR A 359 8.17 25.53 -6.37
CA TYR A 359 8.15 24.42 -7.33
C TYR A 359 8.45 24.88 -8.74
#